data_20ae7cb077d63e9a000346c8d9ff03c3
#
_entry.id   20ae7cb077d63e9a000346c8d9ff03c3
#
_cell.length_a   1.000
_cell.length_b   1.000
_cell.length_c   1.000
_cell.angle_alpha   90.00
_cell.angle_beta   90.00
_cell.angle_gamma   90.00
#
_symmetry.space_group_name_H-M   'P 1'
#
loop_
_entity.id
_entity.type
_entity.pdbx_description
1 polymer ?
#
loop_
_entity_poly.entity_id
_entity_poly.type
_entity_poly.pdbx_seq_one_letter_code
_entity_poly.pdbx_strand_id
1 'polypeptide(L)'
;MKEHNQFRLRLNLFDGIVLVLALAAAVFLMWRFTRPAAASGDGVSSASVQYTVCFQRWPAGAAQAIHQGDQLADNIKNYDVGTVVSAQAVPCQSLILDQVNGEYVLADVDGYEDVLVTVESPCTVTDEAVTLGGGYALRVGATMYLRGEGYMASGPVIAMEREGVSK
;
A
#
# COMPACT_ATOMS: atom_id res chain seq x y z
N MET A 1 -56.89 33.19 22.23
CA MET A 1 -56.77 33.59 20.81
C MET A 1 -55.39 33.16 20.36
N LYS A 2 -55.29 32.13 19.53
CA LYS A 2 -54.03 31.66 18.96
C LYS A 2 -53.96 32.23 17.54
N GLU A 3 -53.03 33.18 17.31
CA GLU A 3 -52.73 33.66 16.00
C GLU A 3 -51.98 32.62 15.21
N HIS A 4 -52.62 32.08 14.18
CA HIS A 4 -51.98 31.28 13.16
C HIS A 4 -51.22 32.18 12.20
N ASN A 5 -49.91 32.29 12.43
CA ASN A 5 -48.99 32.94 11.52
C ASN A 5 -48.82 32.09 10.27
N GLN A 6 -49.57 32.35 9.24
CA GLN A 6 -49.48 31.68 7.94
C GLN A 6 -48.28 32.27 7.18
N PHE A 7 -47.19 31.55 7.18
CA PHE A 7 -45.98 31.87 6.40
C PHE A 7 -46.34 31.72 4.90
N ARG A 8 -46.64 32.82 4.21
CA ARG A 8 -46.84 32.82 2.77
C ARG A 8 -45.50 33.04 2.09
N LEU A 9 -44.83 31.92 1.66
CA LEU A 9 -43.68 31.98 0.77
C LEU A 9 -44.15 32.55 -0.60
N ARG A 10 -43.76 33.78 -0.89
CA ARG A 10 -43.86 34.33 -2.26
C ARG A 10 -42.58 33.91 -3.00
N LEU A 11 -42.64 32.74 -3.64
CA LEU A 11 -41.58 32.31 -4.52
C LEU A 11 -41.57 33.18 -5.78
N ASN A 12 -40.48 33.92 -5.96
CA ASN A 12 -40.19 34.61 -7.21
C ASN A 12 -39.65 33.58 -8.23
N LEU A 13 -39.84 33.87 -9.51
CA LEU A 13 -39.32 33.02 -10.61
C LEU A 13 -37.80 32.71 -10.39
N PHE A 14 -37.07 33.69 -9.91
CA PHE A 14 -35.63 33.55 -9.58
C PHE A 14 -35.39 32.54 -8.48
N ASP A 15 -36.19 32.54 -7.40
CA ASP A 15 -36.07 31.58 -6.30
C ASP A 15 -36.36 30.16 -6.76
N GLY A 16 -37.30 30.00 -7.71
CA GLY A 16 -37.60 28.72 -8.35
C GLY A 16 -36.40 28.17 -9.14
N ILE A 17 -35.74 29.02 -9.91
CA ILE A 17 -34.55 28.63 -10.68
C ILE A 17 -33.39 28.22 -9.75
N VAL A 18 -33.13 29.01 -8.69
CA VAL A 18 -32.08 28.69 -7.70
C VAL A 18 -32.37 27.35 -7.01
N LEU A 19 -33.64 27.10 -6.64
CA LEU A 19 -34.03 25.84 -5.99
C LEU A 19 -33.83 24.62 -6.90
N VAL A 20 -34.18 24.76 -8.17
CA VAL A 20 -33.97 23.69 -9.18
C VAL A 20 -32.49 23.44 -9.39
N LEU A 21 -31.64 24.46 -9.47
CA LEU A 21 -30.20 24.32 -9.60
C LEU A 21 -29.58 23.68 -8.34
N ALA A 22 -30.02 24.04 -7.15
CA ALA A 22 -29.60 23.45 -5.89
C ALA A 22 -29.96 21.96 -5.80
N LEU A 23 -31.17 21.59 -6.21
CA LEU A 23 -31.64 20.21 -6.29
C LEU A 23 -30.81 19.41 -7.32
N ALA A 24 -30.56 19.96 -8.50
CA ALA A 24 -29.77 19.33 -9.54
C ALA A 24 -28.32 19.09 -9.05
N ALA A 25 -27.73 20.08 -8.37
CA ALA A 25 -26.39 19.95 -7.77
C ALA A 25 -26.36 18.89 -6.66
N ALA A 26 -27.38 18.84 -5.80
CA ALA A 26 -27.49 17.83 -4.75
C ALA A 26 -27.63 16.42 -5.33
N VAL A 27 -28.44 16.23 -6.35
CA VAL A 27 -28.59 14.94 -7.06
C VAL A 27 -27.29 14.55 -7.76
N PHE A 28 -26.60 15.51 -8.39
CA PHE A 28 -25.30 15.27 -9.03
C PHE A 28 -24.22 14.85 -8.02
N LEU A 29 -24.16 15.54 -6.86
CA LEU A 29 -23.24 15.18 -5.78
C LEU A 29 -23.58 13.80 -5.22
N MET A 30 -24.85 13.51 -4.94
CA MET A 30 -25.28 12.21 -4.45
C MET A 30 -24.95 11.11 -5.45
N TRP A 31 -25.16 11.32 -6.74
CA TRP A 31 -24.81 10.39 -7.80
C TRP A 31 -23.30 10.19 -7.93
N ARG A 32 -22.49 11.23 -7.70
CA ARG A 32 -21.04 11.12 -7.72
C ARG A 32 -20.48 10.37 -6.49
N PHE A 33 -21.09 10.55 -5.32
CA PHE A 33 -20.67 9.87 -4.08
C PHE A 33 -21.24 8.45 -3.95
N THR A 34 -22.37 8.15 -4.58
CA THR A 34 -22.97 6.80 -4.58
C THR A 34 -22.50 5.95 -5.75
N ARG A 35 -21.79 6.51 -6.73
CA ARG A 35 -21.08 5.66 -7.69
C ARG A 35 -19.94 4.99 -6.94
N PRO A 36 -19.96 3.65 -6.78
CA PRO A 36 -18.72 2.95 -6.52
C PRO A 36 -17.74 3.41 -7.61
N ALA A 37 -16.52 3.77 -7.24
CA ALA A 37 -15.49 4.11 -8.21
C ALA A 37 -15.57 3.05 -9.30
N ALA A 38 -15.99 3.46 -10.50
CA ALA A 38 -16.12 2.54 -11.61
C ALA A 38 -14.73 1.96 -11.79
N ALA A 39 -14.58 0.70 -11.41
CA ALA A 39 -13.50 -0.11 -11.90
C ALA A 39 -13.62 -0.02 -13.40
N SER A 40 -12.76 0.77 -14.01
CA SER A 40 -12.64 0.87 -15.45
C SER A 40 -12.43 -0.57 -15.92
N GLY A 41 -13.41 -1.08 -16.65
CA GLY A 41 -13.36 -2.44 -17.16
C GLY A 41 -12.10 -2.62 -18.00
N ASP A 42 -11.48 -3.67 -17.77
CA ASP A 42 -10.83 -4.70 -18.52
C ASP A 42 -9.84 -5.38 -17.57
N GLY A 43 -10.17 -6.60 -17.13
CA GLY A 43 -9.19 -7.48 -16.49
C GLY A 43 -8.81 -7.17 -15.03
N VAL A 44 -9.62 -6.43 -14.26
CA VAL A 44 -9.36 -6.27 -12.83
C VAL A 44 -9.75 -7.56 -12.10
N SER A 45 -8.79 -8.41 -11.83
CA SER A 45 -8.97 -9.55 -10.93
C SER A 45 -8.45 -9.17 -9.53
N SER A 46 -9.27 -9.38 -8.51
CA SER A 46 -8.78 -9.40 -7.14
C SER A 46 -8.00 -10.71 -6.95
N ALA A 47 -6.73 -10.60 -6.70
CA ALA A 47 -5.82 -11.72 -6.47
C ALA A 47 -5.05 -11.50 -5.17
N SER A 48 -4.38 -12.53 -4.69
CA SER A 48 -3.35 -12.39 -3.67
C SER A 48 -1.99 -12.35 -4.32
N VAL A 49 -1.08 -11.56 -3.78
CA VAL A 49 0.32 -11.50 -4.19
C VAL A 49 1.20 -11.75 -2.98
N GLN A 50 2.20 -12.63 -3.15
CA GLN A 50 3.30 -12.73 -2.21
C GLN A 50 4.50 -11.98 -2.76
N TYR A 51 5.13 -11.16 -1.93
CA TYR A 51 6.33 -10.43 -2.30
C TYR A 51 7.32 -10.41 -1.15
N THR A 52 8.60 -10.33 -1.48
CA THR A 52 9.68 -10.32 -0.50
C THR A 52 10.40 -8.97 -0.54
N VAL A 53 10.53 -8.37 0.64
CA VAL A 53 11.29 -7.14 0.86
C VAL A 53 12.56 -7.49 1.61
N CYS A 54 13.70 -6.92 1.20
CA CYS A 54 14.98 -7.11 1.87
C CYS A 54 15.29 -5.87 2.72
N PHE A 55 15.22 -6.01 4.04
CA PHE A 55 15.70 -4.98 4.97
C PHE A 55 17.20 -5.15 5.15
N GLN A 56 17.94 -4.23 4.58
CA GLN A 56 19.38 -4.33 4.52
C GLN A 56 20.05 -3.75 5.77
N ARG A 57 21.11 -4.41 6.20
CA ARG A 57 22.01 -3.95 7.25
C ARG A 57 21.30 -3.64 8.57
N TRP A 58 20.51 -4.60 9.04
CA TRP A 58 19.89 -4.55 10.36
C TRP A 58 20.88 -5.04 11.42
N PRO A 59 20.79 -4.57 12.68
CA PRO A 59 21.58 -5.14 13.77
C PRO A 59 21.30 -6.63 13.92
N ALA A 60 22.32 -7.43 14.12
CA ALA A 60 22.17 -8.88 14.28
C ALA A 60 21.19 -9.24 15.40
N GLY A 61 20.23 -10.10 15.10
CA GLY A 61 19.15 -10.50 16.00
C GLY A 61 17.90 -9.62 15.92
N ALA A 62 17.91 -8.52 15.17
CA ALA A 62 16.75 -7.64 15.05
C ALA A 62 15.60 -8.27 14.25
N ALA A 63 15.88 -9.26 13.41
CA ALA A 63 14.85 -10.04 12.72
C ALA A 63 13.83 -10.69 13.67
N GLN A 64 14.21 -10.95 14.93
CA GLN A 64 13.32 -11.52 15.95
C GLN A 64 12.14 -10.60 16.33
N ALA A 65 12.22 -9.30 16.01
CA ALA A 65 11.12 -8.37 16.22
C ALA A 65 9.98 -8.54 15.22
N ILE A 66 10.22 -9.28 14.12
CA ILE A 66 9.24 -9.47 13.05
C ILE A 66 8.58 -10.84 13.25
N HIS A 67 7.26 -10.85 13.43
CA HIS A 67 6.50 -12.07 13.65
C HIS A 67 5.61 -12.39 12.46
N GLN A 68 5.41 -13.69 12.23
CA GLN A 68 4.39 -14.14 11.29
C GLN A 68 3.00 -13.65 11.75
N GLY A 69 2.25 -13.06 10.85
CA GLY A 69 0.94 -12.49 11.13
C GLY A 69 0.95 -10.98 11.41
N ASP A 70 2.12 -10.35 11.52
CA ASP A 70 2.21 -8.90 11.68
C ASP A 70 1.58 -8.18 10.49
N GLN A 71 0.72 -7.22 10.79
CA GLN A 71 0.15 -6.33 9.78
C GLN A 71 1.15 -5.23 9.43
N LEU A 72 1.40 -5.07 8.14
CA LEU A 72 2.31 -4.05 7.64
C LEU A 72 1.56 -2.90 6.98
N ALA A 73 2.02 -1.70 7.26
CA ALA A 73 1.53 -0.50 6.59
C ALA A 73 2.70 0.28 5.97
N ASP A 74 2.44 0.93 4.83
CA ASP A 74 3.36 1.92 4.28
C ASP A 74 3.48 3.11 5.22
N ASN A 75 4.70 3.45 5.61
CA ASN A 75 4.94 4.49 6.62
C ASN A 75 4.68 5.90 6.09
N ILE A 76 4.64 6.10 4.77
CA ILE A 76 4.49 7.42 4.15
C ILE A 76 3.01 7.77 3.97
N LYS A 77 2.24 6.86 3.38
CA LYS A 77 0.83 7.08 3.03
C LYS A 77 -0.15 6.27 3.88
N ASN A 78 0.38 5.46 4.81
CA ASN A 78 -0.40 4.60 5.69
C ASN A 78 -1.31 3.61 4.94
N TYR A 79 -0.88 3.15 3.77
CA TYR A 79 -1.56 2.10 3.04
C TYR A 79 -1.34 0.76 3.72
N ASP A 80 -2.38 -0.07 3.77
CA ASP A 80 -2.24 -1.47 4.13
C ASP A 80 -1.51 -2.20 3.01
N VAL A 81 -0.38 -2.81 3.33
CA VAL A 81 0.48 -3.49 2.34
C VAL A 81 0.55 -4.99 2.58
N GLY A 82 -0.18 -5.51 3.56
CA GLY A 82 -0.39 -6.93 3.79
C GLY A 82 0.13 -7.44 5.12
N THR A 83 0.24 -8.76 5.20
CA THR A 83 0.56 -9.50 6.42
C THR A 83 1.86 -10.28 6.23
N VAL A 84 2.72 -10.30 7.24
CA VAL A 84 3.97 -11.08 7.23
C VAL A 84 3.67 -12.57 7.20
N VAL A 85 4.17 -13.25 6.18
CA VAL A 85 4.13 -14.72 6.06
C VAL A 85 5.37 -15.33 6.72
N SER A 86 6.54 -14.75 6.46
CA SER A 86 7.80 -15.21 7.05
C SER A 86 8.83 -14.09 7.10
N ALA A 87 9.74 -14.19 8.04
CA ALA A 87 10.94 -13.35 8.13
C ALA A 87 12.16 -14.25 8.31
N GLN A 88 13.19 -14.03 7.50
CA GLN A 88 14.43 -14.81 7.54
C GLN A 88 15.64 -13.87 7.61
N ALA A 89 16.47 -14.03 8.64
CA ALA A 89 17.77 -13.38 8.70
C ALA A 89 18.76 -14.10 7.79
N VAL A 90 19.54 -13.34 7.04
CA VAL A 90 20.66 -13.82 6.24
C VAL A 90 21.89 -12.95 6.54
N PRO A 91 23.12 -13.48 6.37
CA PRO A 91 24.33 -12.69 6.57
C PRO A 91 24.31 -11.41 5.71
N CYS A 92 24.59 -10.28 6.33
CA CYS A 92 24.79 -9.04 5.59
C CYS A 92 26.15 -9.09 4.91
N GLN A 93 26.19 -9.03 3.59
CA GLN A 93 27.42 -9.07 2.81
C GLN A 93 27.70 -7.72 2.16
N SER A 94 28.98 -7.35 2.15
CA SER A 94 29.45 -6.15 1.47
C SER A 94 30.68 -6.45 0.61
N LEU A 95 30.78 -5.74 -0.50
CA LEU A 95 31.94 -5.81 -1.36
C LEU A 95 33.06 -4.97 -0.74
N ILE A 96 34.13 -5.64 -0.30
CA ILE A 96 35.29 -4.98 0.29
C ILE A 96 36.53 -5.21 -0.58
N LEU A 97 37.44 -4.24 -0.59
CA LEU A 97 38.72 -4.39 -1.27
C LEU A 97 39.68 -5.21 -0.38
N ASP A 98 40.07 -6.38 -0.86
CA ASP A 98 41.17 -7.12 -0.28
C ASP A 98 42.49 -6.38 -0.65
N GLN A 99 43.05 -5.72 0.33
CA GLN A 99 44.28 -4.92 0.14
C GLN A 99 45.52 -5.78 -0.17
N VAL A 100 45.48 -7.07 0.13
CA VAL A 100 46.60 -7.98 -0.12
C VAL A 100 46.66 -8.42 -1.58
N ASN A 101 45.48 -8.77 -2.14
CA ASN A 101 45.35 -9.28 -3.48
C ASN A 101 44.92 -8.21 -4.51
N GLY A 102 44.46 -7.04 -4.04
CA GLY A 102 43.97 -5.96 -4.89
C GLY A 102 42.62 -6.25 -5.57
N GLU A 103 41.87 -7.23 -5.05
CA GLU A 103 40.60 -7.67 -5.61
C GLU A 103 39.42 -7.33 -4.69
N TYR A 104 38.23 -7.15 -5.28
CA TYR A 104 37.00 -6.99 -4.49
C TYR A 104 36.45 -8.35 -4.14
N VAL A 105 36.23 -8.60 -2.85
CA VAL A 105 35.62 -9.82 -2.34
C VAL A 105 34.35 -9.51 -1.58
N LEU A 106 33.37 -10.44 -1.67
CA LEU A 106 32.20 -10.39 -0.79
C LEU A 106 32.60 -10.89 0.58
N ALA A 107 32.39 -10.08 1.60
CA ALA A 107 32.65 -10.47 2.98
C ALA A 107 31.47 -10.13 3.87
N ASP A 108 31.26 -10.97 4.87
CA ASP A 108 30.23 -10.76 5.88
C ASP A 108 30.56 -9.53 6.74
N VAL A 109 29.51 -8.75 7.05
CA VAL A 109 29.64 -7.58 7.92
C VAL A 109 29.25 -7.97 9.33
N ASP A 110 30.23 -8.07 10.20
CA ASP A 110 29.99 -8.47 11.59
C ASP A 110 29.03 -7.54 12.32
N GLY A 111 28.12 -8.13 13.09
CA GLY A 111 27.14 -7.41 13.87
C GLY A 111 25.91 -6.92 13.07
N TYR A 112 25.82 -7.27 11.79
CA TYR A 112 24.69 -6.93 10.93
C TYR A 112 24.14 -8.16 10.20
N GLU A 113 22.84 -8.09 9.89
CA GLU A 113 22.12 -9.07 9.10
C GLU A 113 21.24 -8.37 8.08
N ASP A 114 20.94 -9.03 6.99
CA ASP A 114 19.85 -8.64 6.08
C ASP A 114 18.64 -9.49 6.42
N VAL A 115 17.45 -8.88 6.41
CA VAL A 115 16.22 -9.58 6.77
C VAL A 115 15.30 -9.64 5.54
N LEU A 116 15.04 -10.87 5.09
CA LEU A 116 14.12 -11.16 4.02
C LEU A 116 12.71 -11.35 4.61
N VAL A 117 11.82 -10.42 4.33
CA VAL A 117 10.44 -10.46 4.82
C VAL A 117 9.51 -10.76 3.67
N THR A 118 8.85 -11.91 3.73
CA THR A 118 7.80 -12.29 2.77
C THR A 118 6.45 -11.85 3.30
N VAL A 119 5.73 -11.12 2.48
CA VAL A 119 4.45 -10.51 2.80
C VAL A 119 3.40 -11.02 1.81
N GLU A 120 2.22 -11.33 2.32
CA GLU A 120 1.04 -11.63 1.51
C GLU A 120 0.06 -10.47 1.60
N SER A 121 -0.46 -10.05 0.45
CA SER A 121 -1.41 -8.95 0.39
C SER A 121 -2.48 -9.18 -0.67
N PRO A 122 -3.73 -8.81 -0.38
CA PRO A 122 -4.73 -8.69 -1.43
C PRO A 122 -4.30 -7.59 -2.41
N CYS A 123 -4.42 -7.87 -3.69
CA CYS A 123 -4.00 -6.93 -4.72
C CYS A 123 -5.02 -6.84 -5.84
N THR A 124 -4.92 -5.74 -6.57
CA THR A 124 -5.58 -5.54 -7.85
C THR A 124 -4.54 -5.72 -8.95
N VAL A 125 -4.78 -6.66 -9.85
CA VAL A 125 -3.89 -6.91 -10.99
C VAL A 125 -4.50 -6.30 -12.23
N THR A 126 -3.71 -5.50 -12.92
CA THR A 126 -3.98 -5.01 -14.27
C THR A 126 -2.86 -5.48 -15.20
N ASP A 127 -3.01 -5.31 -16.50
CA ASP A 127 -1.97 -5.70 -17.48
C ASP A 127 -0.63 -4.97 -17.22
N GLU A 128 -0.68 -3.79 -16.63
CA GLU A 128 0.49 -2.92 -16.45
C GLU A 128 1.04 -2.93 -15.02
N ALA A 129 0.24 -3.27 -14.00
CA ALA A 129 0.62 -3.09 -12.60
C ALA A 129 -0.08 -4.04 -11.63
N VAL A 130 0.60 -4.34 -10.54
CA VAL A 130 0.04 -4.91 -9.32
C VAL A 130 -0.12 -3.80 -8.31
N THR A 131 -1.33 -3.60 -7.81
CA THR A 131 -1.63 -2.52 -6.86
C THR A 131 -2.13 -3.13 -5.56
N LEU A 132 -1.44 -2.83 -4.46
CA LEU A 132 -1.82 -3.21 -3.10
C LEU A 132 -2.88 -2.26 -2.54
N GLY A 133 -3.37 -2.55 -1.34
CA GLY A 133 -4.35 -1.73 -0.63
C GLY A 133 -4.01 -0.24 -0.64
N GLY A 134 -5.03 0.61 -0.82
CA GLY A 134 -4.88 2.06 -0.85
C GLY A 134 -4.26 2.64 -2.12
N GLY A 135 -3.85 1.83 -3.09
CA GLY A 135 -3.29 2.29 -4.37
C GLY A 135 -1.77 2.28 -4.44
N TYR A 136 -1.09 1.46 -3.61
CA TYR A 136 0.36 1.28 -3.69
C TYR A 136 0.73 0.40 -4.89
N ALA A 137 1.47 0.93 -5.86
CA ALA A 137 1.95 0.17 -7.01
C ALA A 137 3.18 -0.67 -6.63
N LEU A 138 3.01 -1.99 -6.56
CA LEU A 138 4.07 -2.94 -6.23
C LEU A 138 4.95 -3.21 -7.46
N ARG A 139 6.26 -3.11 -7.30
CA ARG A 139 7.25 -3.41 -8.35
C ARG A 139 8.52 -3.96 -7.74
N VAL A 140 9.10 -4.99 -8.35
CA VAL A 140 10.43 -5.48 -8.00
C VAL A 140 11.46 -4.38 -8.24
N GLY A 141 12.36 -4.16 -7.28
CA GLY A 141 13.33 -3.08 -7.28
C GLY A 141 12.84 -1.78 -6.63
N ALA A 142 11.55 -1.60 -6.40
CA ALA A 142 11.04 -0.44 -5.67
C ALA A 142 11.35 -0.55 -4.18
N THR A 143 11.75 0.56 -3.57
CA THR A 143 11.96 0.62 -2.11
C THR A 143 10.63 0.86 -1.42
N MET A 144 10.32 0.01 -0.45
CA MET A 144 9.17 0.16 0.43
C MET A 144 9.62 0.66 1.81
N TYR A 145 8.80 1.52 2.41
CA TYR A 145 8.97 2.01 3.78
C TYR A 145 7.87 1.40 4.63
N LEU A 146 8.21 0.36 5.36
CA LEU A 146 7.23 -0.48 6.06
C LEU A 146 7.26 -0.23 7.56
N ARG A 147 6.07 -0.24 8.16
CA ARG A 147 5.87 -0.17 9.59
C ARG A 147 5.05 -1.37 10.04
N GLY A 148 5.59 -2.15 10.96
CA GLY A 148 4.92 -3.22 11.69
C GLY A 148 4.70 -2.85 13.16
N GLU A 149 4.31 -3.81 13.96
CA GLU A 149 4.14 -3.64 15.40
C GLU A 149 5.51 -3.65 16.10
N GLY A 150 5.93 -2.47 16.56
CA GLY A 150 7.21 -2.32 17.29
C GLY A 150 8.45 -2.14 16.42
N TYR A 151 8.33 -2.14 15.08
CA TYR A 151 9.46 -1.92 14.18
C TYR A 151 9.08 -1.09 12.95
N MET A 152 10.09 -0.50 12.35
CA MET A 152 9.99 0.21 11.08
C MET A 152 11.25 -0.05 10.26
N ALA A 153 11.09 -0.34 9.00
CA ALA A 153 12.18 -0.64 8.10
C ALA A 153 11.92 -0.15 6.68
N SER A 154 12.98 -0.06 5.91
CA SER A 154 12.87 0.17 4.48
C SER A 154 13.78 -0.79 3.72
N GLY A 155 13.35 -1.16 2.53
CA GLY A 155 14.15 -2.00 1.67
C GLY A 155 13.52 -2.20 0.30
N PRO A 156 14.31 -2.69 -0.67
CA PRO A 156 13.80 -3.02 -2.00
C PRO A 156 12.93 -4.27 -1.97
N VAL A 157 11.92 -4.29 -2.81
CA VAL A 157 11.22 -5.52 -3.19
C VAL A 157 12.15 -6.34 -4.07
N ILE A 158 12.51 -7.54 -3.64
CA ILE A 158 13.46 -8.40 -4.37
C ILE A 158 12.78 -9.52 -5.16
N ALA A 159 11.56 -9.92 -4.76
CA ALA A 159 10.77 -10.94 -5.44
C ALA A 159 9.28 -10.62 -5.35
N MET A 160 8.52 -11.12 -6.31
CA MET A 160 7.08 -11.02 -6.35
C MET A 160 6.49 -12.25 -7.05
N GLU A 161 5.61 -12.95 -6.38
CA GLU A 161 4.89 -14.11 -6.90
C GLU A 161 3.40 -13.81 -6.92
N ARG A 162 2.75 -14.03 -8.06
CA ARG A 162 1.31 -13.84 -8.23
C ARG A 162 0.62 -15.18 -8.10
N GLU A 163 -0.32 -15.28 -7.18
CA GLU A 163 -1.18 -16.44 -7.11
C GLU A 163 -2.17 -16.40 -8.31
N GLY A 164 -2.13 -17.44 -9.16
CA GLY A 164 -3.12 -17.62 -10.23
C GLY A 164 -2.67 -17.29 -11.65
N VAL A 165 -1.42 -16.92 -11.92
CA VAL A 165 -0.88 -16.86 -13.28
C VAL A 165 0.08 -18.02 -13.51
N SER A 166 -0.49 -19.23 -13.65
CA SER A 166 0.21 -20.36 -14.28
C SER A 166 0.34 -20.06 -15.79
N LYS A 167 1.57 -19.94 -16.24
CA LYS A 167 1.90 -19.90 -17.68
C LYS A 167 1.77 -21.27 -18.28
#